data_68ccc9473b8883c9eafabbb91cdeea48
#
_entry.id   68ccc9473b8883c9eafabbb91cdeea48
#
_cell.length_a   1.000
_cell.length_b   1.000
_cell.length_c   1.000
_cell.angle_alpha   90.00
_cell.angle_beta   90.00
_cell.angle_gamma   90.00
#
_symmetry.space_group_name_H-M   'P 1'
#
loop_
_entity.id
_entity.type
_entity.pdbx_description
1 polymer ?
#
loop_
_entity_poly.entity_id
_entity_poly.type
_entity_poly.pdbx_seq_one_letter_code
_entity_poly.pdbx_strand_id
1 'polypeptide(L)'
;MSVVNETVNVGFIISAAECDLELSFSDKGILNGAGFMGVVVSSYVWGFLSDTWGRRRVLLLASSGALVTSVLSTFSPHVWVLIGARFLVGIFVSGNAATSYAYLAEFHGEASRAKVISWAAMFMSIGLILLPSLAWLIIPLDAQLDLRLFGMRYAMWRIYLLLCSLDLLLIIAGLLYLPESGKFLLTGGHREKVVQTLAKIYQLNRGKPAHTFPVKSITLDAIDSAYADEMQRRSKLGLRYLWQQTVPLFRVPLLCHTLKASVLMFGIFATSSGLFLWVPDILNTYVQHQDMKLCDVIALMHANKTAARSGDSVCPIAINANIFLITSAMGVVFLACYILNGFIINRVGKRTLLNGWFVVCGICGLAVLWTSDFYLTLILIAAFVSSGCLGGVLSAISVDLFPTNYRAMAMCLILMTGRFGAMAGSNIIAYLLTYNCNLIFILFGGSLLVCALIGATLTET
;
A
#
# COMPACT_ATOMS: atom_id res chain seq x y z
N MET A 1 7.07 -4.75 0.56
CA MET A 1 6.76 -5.33 -0.76
C MET A 1 5.46 -6.12 -0.70
N SER A 2 5.31 -7.18 0.10
CA SER A 2 4.08 -8.01 0.17
C SER A 2 2.77 -7.23 0.39
N VAL A 3 2.79 -6.17 1.20
CA VAL A 3 1.62 -5.31 1.41
C VAL A 3 1.14 -4.69 0.10
N VAL A 4 2.06 -4.16 -0.71
CA VAL A 4 1.74 -3.58 -2.02
C VAL A 4 1.31 -4.67 -2.98
N ASN A 5 2.04 -5.78 -3.01
CA ASN A 5 1.73 -6.89 -3.90
C ASN A 5 0.30 -7.38 -3.69
N GLU A 6 -0.12 -7.60 -2.45
CA GLU A 6 -1.46 -8.13 -2.15
C GLU A 6 -2.59 -7.11 -2.24
N THR A 7 -2.31 -5.81 -2.09
CA THR A 7 -3.35 -4.77 -2.20
C THR A 7 -3.52 -4.22 -3.61
N VAL A 8 -2.47 -4.29 -4.45
CA VAL A 8 -2.45 -3.66 -5.78
C VAL A 8 -2.59 -4.67 -6.92
N ASN A 9 -2.26 -5.96 -6.70
CA ASN A 9 -2.35 -7.01 -7.73
C ASN A 9 -3.74 -7.13 -8.38
N VAL A 10 -4.79 -6.77 -7.64
CA VAL A 10 -6.17 -6.77 -8.13
C VAL A 10 -6.37 -5.87 -9.35
N GLY A 11 -5.75 -4.70 -9.38
CA GLY A 11 -5.85 -3.77 -10.51
C GLY A 11 -5.37 -4.35 -11.84
N PHE A 12 -4.45 -5.34 -11.81
CA PHE A 12 -3.94 -6.00 -13.03
C PHE A 12 -4.81 -7.14 -13.52
N ILE A 13 -5.64 -7.72 -12.66
CA ILE A 13 -6.51 -8.84 -13.05
C ILE A 13 -7.90 -8.39 -13.51
N ILE A 14 -8.32 -7.17 -13.22
CA ILE A 14 -9.68 -6.68 -13.45
C ILE A 14 -10.09 -6.89 -14.91
N SER A 15 -9.26 -6.47 -15.87
CA SER A 15 -9.55 -6.63 -17.29
C SER A 15 -9.57 -8.10 -17.71
N ALA A 16 -8.74 -8.95 -17.10
CA ALA A 16 -8.66 -10.38 -17.39
C ALA A 16 -9.82 -11.20 -16.78
N ALA A 17 -10.28 -10.77 -15.61
CA ALA A 17 -11.36 -11.42 -14.88
C ALA A 17 -12.75 -10.91 -15.30
N GLU A 18 -12.85 -9.82 -16.08
CA GLU A 18 -14.10 -9.16 -16.43
C GLU A 18 -15.10 -10.12 -17.06
N CYS A 19 -14.63 -10.94 -18.02
CA CYS A 19 -15.48 -11.91 -18.72
C CYS A 19 -15.77 -13.17 -17.88
N ASP A 20 -14.80 -13.60 -17.06
CA ASP A 20 -14.88 -14.83 -16.25
C ASP A 20 -15.86 -14.65 -15.06
N LEU A 21 -15.92 -13.44 -14.52
CA LEU A 21 -16.72 -13.09 -13.35
C LEU A 21 -17.85 -12.09 -13.63
N GLU A 22 -18.09 -11.71 -14.90
CA GLU A 22 -19.12 -10.77 -15.35
C GLU A 22 -19.08 -9.42 -14.59
N LEU A 23 -17.87 -8.84 -14.44
CA LEU A 23 -17.66 -7.66 -13.62
C LEU A 23 -18.34 -6.41 -14.15
N SER A 24 -19.20 -5.80 -13.35
CA SER A 24 -19.65 -4.42 -13.57
C SER A 24 -18.61 -3.39 -13.14
N PHE A 25 -18.73 -2.12 -13.55
CA PHE A 25 -17.82 -1.07 -13.07
C PHE A 25 -17.89 -0.88 -11.55
N SER A 26 -19.08 -1.05 -10.96
CA SER A 26 -19.24 -1.01 -9.51
C SER A 26 -18.48 -2.14 -8.83
N ASP A 27 -18.57 -3.36 -9.38
CA ASP A 27 -17.86 -4.54 -8.84
C ASP A 27 -16.34 -4.36 -8.92
N LYS A 28 -15.84 -3.80 -10.04
CA LYS A 28 -14.42 -3.46 -10.21
C LYS A 28 -13.94 -2.46 -9.13
N GLY A 29 -14.73 -1.42 -8.85
CA GLY A 29 -14.43 -0.43 -7.82
C GLY A 29 -14.39 -1.03 -6.41
N ILE A 30 -15.40 -1.83 -6.06
CA ILE A 30 -15.49 -2.51 -4.76
C ILE A 30 -14.34 -3.51 -4.60
N LEU A 31 -14.04 -4.28 -5.64
CA LEU A 31 -12.96 -5.27 -5.66
C LEU A 31 -11.59 -4.60 -5.44
N ASN A 32 -11.32 -3.49 -6.14
CA ASN A 32 -10.11 -2.68 -5.96
C ASN A 32 -9.99 -2.12 -4.54
N GLY A 33 -11.12 -1.70 -3.95
CA GLY A 33 -11.16 -1.13 -2.60
C GLY A 33 -11.12 -2.16 -1.48
N ALA A 34 -11.50 -3.41 -1.73
CA ALA A 34 -11.73 -4.43 -0.70
C ALA A 34 -10.49 -4.69 0.17
N GLY A 35 -9.32 -4.86 -0.43
CA GLY A 35 -8.07 -5.05 0.30
C GLY A 35 -7.73 -3.87 1.21
N PHE A 36 -7.87 -2.65 0.72
CA PHE A 36 -7.62 -1.44 1.51
C PHE A 36 -8.61 -1.31 2.68
N MET A 37 -9.89 -1.67 2.48
CA MET A 37 -10.87 -1.68 3.56
C MET A 37 -10.50 -2.66 4.66
N GLY A 38 -10.05 -3.87 4.31
CA GLY A 38 -9.53 -4.85 5.26
C GLY A 38 -8.37 -4.29 6.09
N VAL A 39 -7.44 -3.60 5.43
CA VAL A 39 -6.32 -2.94 6.10
C VAL A 39 -6.79 -1.85 7.06
N VAL A 40 -7.73 -0.99 6.65
CA VAL A 40 -8.28 0.10 7.48
C VAL A 40 -8.89 -0.45 8.77
N VAL A 41 -9.77 -1.44 8.66
CA VAL A 41 -10.51 -1.99 9.81
C VAL A 41 -9.59 -2.69 10.81
N SER A 42 -8.53 -3.34 10.35
CA SER A 42 -7.68 -4.18 11.19
C SER A 42 -6.39 -3.51 11.70
N SER A 43 -6.01 -2.35 11.17
CA SER A 43 -4.72 -1.71 11.47
C SER A 43 -4.45 -1.49 12.96
N TYR A 44 -5.44 -1.03 13.72
CA TYR A 44 -5.29 -0.80 15.16
C TYR A 44 -5.11 -2.08 15.95
N VAL A 45 -5.84 -3.14 15.56
CA VAL A 45 -5.78 -4.45 16.22
C VAL A 45 -4.38 -5.05 16.04
N TRP A 46 -3.82 -5.00 14.83
CA TRP A 46 -2.49 -5.51 14.56
C TRP A 46 -1.38 -4.71 15.25
N GLY A 47 -1.52 -3.39 15.34
CA GLY A 47 -0.60 -2.56 16.12
C GLY A 47 -0.57 -2.98 17.60
N PHE A 48 -1.74 -3.16 18.21
CA PHE A 48 -1.85 -3.64 19.58
C PHE A 48 -1.27 -5.05 19.77
N LEU A 49 -1.60 -5.99 18.86
CA LEU A 49 -1.07 -7.35 18.90
C LEU A 49 0.46 -7.39 18.76
N SER A 50 1.02 -6.55 17.88
CA SER A 50 2.47 -6.42 17.69
C SER A 50 3.19 -6.04 18.98
N ASP A 51 2.59 -5.15 19.75
CA ASP A 51 3.17 -4.70 21.01
C ASP A 51 3.00 -5.72 22.16
N THR A 52 1.94 -6.52 22.14
CA THR A 52 1.59 -7.44 23.26
C THR A 52 2.05 -8.87 23.03
N TRP A 53 2.00 -9.40 21.81
CA TRP A 53 2.34 -10.80 21.48
C TRP A 53 3.76 -10.98 20.96
N GLY A 54 4.40 -9.89 20.53
CA GLY A 54 5.73 -9.89 19.92
C GLY A 54 5.69 -9.73 18.41
N ARG A 55 6.74 -9.10 17.91
CA ARG A 55 6.82 -8.66 16.51
C ARG A 55 6.87 -9.84 15.55
N ARG A 56 7.76 -10.79 15.83
CA ARG A 56 7.95 -11.99 14.99
C ARG A 56 6.69 -12.86 14.92
N ARG A 57 6.05 -13.09 16.07
CA ARG A 57 4.83 -13.92 16.12
C ARG A 57 3.70 -13.30 15.32
N VAL A 58 3.51 -11.99 15.44
CA VAL A 58 2.49 -11.25 14.70
C VAL A 58 2.77 -11.28 13.20
N LEU A 59 4.02 -11.07 12.78
CA LEU A 59 4.41 -11.18 11.37
C LEU A 59 4.16 -12.58 10.80
N LEU A 60 4.48 -13.64 11.55
CA LEU A 60 4.20 -15.01 11.12
C LEU A 60 2.70 -15.28 10.98
N LEU A 61 1.90 -14.89 11.96
CA LEU A 61 0.44 -15.06 11.91
C LEU A 61 -0.18 -14.28 10.76
N ALA A 62 0.21 -13.02 10.61
CA ALA A 62 -0.27 -12.14 9.55
C ALA A 62 0.12 -12.64 8.15
N SER A 63 1.38 -13.03 7.95
CA SER A 63 1.84 -13.55 6.65
C SER A 63 1.20 -14.91 6.33
N SER A 64 1.05 -15.79 7.31
CA SER A 64 0.40 -17.10 7.10
C SER A 64 -1.08 -16.95 6.78
N GLY A 65 -1.80 -16.08 7.51
CA GLY A 65 -3.20 -15.77 7.24
C GLY A 65 -3.40 -15.12 5.87
N ALA A 66 -2.52 -14.18 5.50
CA ALA A 66 -2.53 -13.54 4.18
C ALA A 66 -2.29 -14.57 3.06
N LEU A 67 -1.32 -15.47 3.22
CA LEU A 67 -1.03 -16.52 2.25
C LEU A 67 -2.25 -17.44 2.05
N VAL A 68 -2.81 -17.95 3.13
CA VAL A 68 -3.99 -18.86 3.07
C VAL A 68 -5.16 -18.15 2.38
N THR A 69 -5.48 -16.94 2.79
CA THR A 69 -6.61 -16.19 2.20
C THR A 69 -6.33 -15.75 0.76
N SER A 70 -5.08 -15.42 0.40
CA SER A 70 -4.68 -15.09 -0.97
C SER A 70 -4.82 -16.32 -1.88
N VAL A 71 -4.32 -17.49 -1.45
CA VAL A 71 -4.48 -18.74 -2.20
C VAL A 71 -5.96 -19.11 -2.34
N LEU A 72 -6.75 -19.03 -1.27
CA LEU A 72 -8.20 -19.30 -1.33
C LEU A 72 -8.91 -18.36 -2.31
N SER A 73 -8.48 -17.10 -2.43
CA SER A 73 -9.07 -16.14 -3.36
C SER A 73 -8.91 -16.55 -4.82
N THR A 74 -7.91 -17.37 -5.18
CA THR A 74 -7.72 -17.86 -6.55
C THR A 74 -8.78 -18.88 -6.98
N PHE A 75 -9.46 -19.50 -6.00
CA PHE A 75 -10.55 -20.45 -6.25
C PHE A 75 -11.95 -19.82 -6.17
N SER A 76 -12.05 -18.50 -6.23
CA SER A 76 -13.34 -17.79 -6.15
C SER A 76 -14.19 -18.05 -7.40
N PRO A 77 -15.41 -18.65 -7.27
CA PRO A 77 -16.31 -18.90 -8.40
C PRO A 77 -17.13 -17.67 -8.78
N HIS A 78 -17.23 -16.69 -7.90
CA HIS A 78 -18.09 -15.52 -8.02
C HIS A 78 -17.40 -14.26 -7.50
N VAL A 79 -17.76 -13.10 -8.06
CA VAL A 79 -17.14 -11.81 -7.70
C VAL A 79 -17.22 -11.51 -6.20
N TRP A 80 -18.35 -11.76 -5.56
CA TRP A 80 -18.54 -11.48 -4.13
C TRP A 80 -17.66 -12.35 -3.22
N VAL A 81 -17.36 -13.59 -3.65
CA VAL A 81 -16.43 -14.47 -2.94
C VAL A 81 -15.00 -13.91 -3.08
N LEU A 82 -14.65 -13.44 -4.28
CA LEU A 82 -13.34 -12.80 -4.52
C LEU A 82 -13.20 -11.52 -3.69
N ILE A 83 -14.22 -10.65 -3.67
CA ILE A 83 -14.25 -9.43 -2.85
C ILE A 83 -14.07 -9.76 -1.37
N GLY A 84 -14.82 -10.73 -0.84
CA GLY A 84 -14.69 -11.17 0.56
C GLY A 84 -13.31 -11.74 0.88
N ALA A 85 -12.75 -12.54 0.00
CA ALA A 85 -11.40 -13.08 0.15
C ALA A 85 -10.34 -11.97 0.12
N ARG A 86 -10.44 -10.98 -0.79
CA ARG A 86 -9.54 -9.81 -0.85
C ARG A 86 -9.65 -8.93 0.38
N PHE A 87 -10.84 -8.77 0.94
CA PHE A 87 -11.02 -8.09 2.22
C PHE A 87 -10.27 -8.81 3.34
N LEU A 88 -10.38 -10.14 3.43
CA LEU A 88 -9.65 -10.94 4.41
C LEU A 88 -8.12 -10.87 4.20
N VAL A 89 -7.65 -10.93 2.95
CA VAL A 89 -6.24 -10.69 2.63
C VAL A 89 -5.79 -9.34 3.20
N GLY A 90 -6.58 -8.29 2.99
CA GLY A 90 -6.31 -6.95 3.54
C GLY A 90 -6.21 -6.95 5.06
N ILE A 91 -7.10 -7.66 5.76
CA ILE A 91 -7.04 -7.80 7.22
C ILE A 91 -5.68 -8.36 7.65
N PHE A 92 -5.23 -9.46 7.07
CA PHE A 92 -3.98 -10.09 7.47
C PHE A 92 -2.73 -9.29 7.03
N VAL A 93 -2.71 -8.78 5.81
CA VAL A 93 -1.60 -7.97 5.27
C VAL A 93 -1.37 -6.69 6.11
N SER A 94 -2.41 -6.18 6.75
CA SER A 94 -2.31 -5.06 7.69
C SER A 94 -1.34 -5.33 8.84
N GLY A 95 -1.28 -6.57 9.34
CA GLY A 95 -0.32 -6.98 10.37
C GLY A 95 1.14 -6.85 9.91
N ASN A 96 1.40 -7.20 8.65
CA ASN A 96 2.73 -7.01 8.05
C ASN A 96 3.06 -5.53 7.90
N ALA A 97 2.11 -4.70 7.48
CA ALA A 97 2.31 -3.26 7.34
C ALA A 97 2.60 -2.56 8.67
N ALA A 98 1.89 -2.94 9.73
CA ALA A 98 2.04 -2.33 11.06
C ALA A 98 3.34 -2.73 11.75
N THR A 99 3.81 -3.97 11.55
CA THR A 99 4.87 -4.57 12.38
C THR A 99 6.25 -4.55 11.72
N SER A 100 6.35 -4.64 10.37
CA SER A 100 7.64 -4.83 9.70
C SER A 100 8.64 -3.72 9.94
N TYR A 101 8.23 -2.46 9.89
CA TYR A 101 9.15 -1.34 10.13
C TYR A 101 9.61 -1.26 11.59
N ALA A 102 8.73 -1.57 12.54
CA ALA A 102 9.08 -1.62 13.95
C ALA A 102 10.08 -2.76 14.21
N TYR A 103 9.81 -3.94 13.69
CA TYR A 103 10.70 -5.09 13.79
C TYR A 103 12.08 -4.81 13.19
N LEU A 104 12.12 -4.23 11.99
CA LEU A 104 13.38 -3.85 11.32
C LEU A 104 14.16 -2.79 12.12
N ALA A 105 13.48 -1.79 12.66
CA ALA A 105 14.08 -0.72 13.43
C ALA A 105 14.74 -1.20 14.74
N GLU A 106 14.19 -2.24 15.35
CA GLU A 106 14.67 -2.80 16.62
C GLU A 106 15.98 -3.61 16.50
N PHE A 107 16.35 -4.02 15.29
CA PHE A 107 17.64 -4.70 15.01
C PHE A 107 18.76 -3.73 14.62
N HIS A 108 18.47 -2.44 14.46
CA HIS A 108 19.45 -1.45 14.01
C HIS A 108 19.68 -0.36 15.06
N GLY A 109 20.96 -0.01 15.24
CA GLY A 109 21.35 1.11 16.10
C GLY A 109 20.85 2.46 15.56
N GLU A 110 20.77 3.46 16.42
CA GLU A 110 20.21 4.79 16.09
C GLU A 110 20.82 5.43 14.85
N ALA A 111 22.14 5.33 14.68
CA ALA A 111 22.84 5.92 13.54
C ALA A 111 22.47 5.31 12.18
N SER A 112 22.08 4.03 12.12
CA SER A 112 21.73 3.33 10.88
C SER A 112 20.24 3.14 10.65
N ARG A 113 19.41 3.28 11.70
CA ARG A 113 17.97 3.01 11.71
C ARG A 113 17.21 3.76 10.60
N ALA A 114 17.41 5.07 10.52
CA ALA A 114 16.73 5.91 9.53
C ALA A 114 17.09 5.49 8.10
N LYS A 115 18.35 5.19 7.82
CA LYS A 115 18.84 4.74 6.51
C LYS A 115 18.24 3.41 6.11
N VAL A 116 18.17 2.45 7.02
CA VAL A 116 17.61 1.11 6.74
C VAL A 116 16.10 1.15 6.52
N ILE A 117 15.37 1.97 7.30
CA ILE A 117 13.92 2.17 7.10
C ILE A 117 13.65 2.82 5.74
N SER A 118 14.46 3.80 5.33
CA SER A 118 14.34 4.42 4.00
C SER A 118 14.58 3.40 2.88
N TRP A 119 15.57 2.54 3.02
CA TRP A 119 15.82 1.46 2.05
C TRP A 119 14.68 0.44 2.02
N ALA A 120 14.10 0.11 3.18
CA ALA A 120 12.95 -0.78 3.22
C ALA A 120 11.73 -0.20 2.47
N ALA A 121 11.54 1.13 2.49
CA ALA A 121 10.49 1.79 1.73
C ALA A 121 10.67 1.67 0.21
N MET A 122 11.92 1.61 -0.30
CA MET A 122 12.18 1.41 -1.74
C MET A 122 11.65 0.08 -2.27
N PHE A 123 11.55 -0.95 -1.41
CA PHE A 123 10.95 -2.23 -1.80
C PHE A 123 9.48 -2.13 -2.17
N MET A 124 8.78 -1.08 -1.76
CA MET A 124 7.40 -0.82 -2.22
C MET A 124 7.39 -0.50 -3.72
N SER A 125 8.32 0.34 -4.19
CA SER A 125 8.44 0.67 -5.62
C SER A 125 8.86 -0.54 -6.47
N ILE A 126 9.73 -1.41 -5.94
CA ILE A 126 10.10 -2.66 -6.60
C ILE A 126 8.84 -3.53 -6.81
N GLY A 127 7.94 -3.59 -5.83
CA GLY A 127 6.65 -4.27 -5.98
C GLY A 127 5.82 -3.71 -7.13
N LEU A 128 5.77 -2.38 -7.29
CA LEU A 128 5.04 -1.72 -8.38
C LEU A 128 5.66 -1.98 -9.78
N ILE A 129 6.93 -2.40 -9.87
CA ILE A 129 7.57 -2.84 -11.11
C ILE A 129 7.31 -4.33 -11.33
N LEU A 130 7.46 -5.15 -10.28
CA LEU A 130 7.34 -6.60 -10.40
C LEU A 130 5.92 -7.06 -10.72
N LEU A 131 4.90 -6.44 -10.12
CA LEU A 131 3.49 -6.82 -10.35
C LEU A 131 3.09 -6.74 -11.83
N PRO A 132 3.24 -5.59 -12.52
CA PRO A 132 2.89 -5.54 -13.93
C PRO A 132 3.83 -6.37 -14.80
N SER A 133 5.11 -6.53 -14.44
CA SER A 133 6.04 -7.39 -15.17
C SER A 133 5.62 -8.86 -15.10
N LEU A 134 5.17 -9.31 -13.93
CA LEU A 134 4.61 -10.65 -13.76
C LEU A 134 3.29 -10.82 -14.50
N ALA A 135 2.43 -9.79 -14.49
CA ALA A 135 1.18 -9.78 -15.25
C ALA A 135 1.46 -9.87 -16.76
N TRP A 136 2.47 -9.16 -17.26
CA TRP A 136 2.91 -9.23 -18.67
C TRP A 136 3.34 -10.63 -19.10
N LEU A 137 4.02 -11.35 -18.23
CA LEU A 137 4.50 -12.71 -18.52
C LEU A 137 3.37 -13.74 -18.51
N ILE A 138 2.34 -13.58 -17.68
CA ILE A 138 1.40 -14.65 -17.35
C ILE A 138 0.03 -14.42 -17.96
N ILE A 139 -0.54 -13.23 -17.84
CA ILE A 139 -1.93 -12.98 -18.25
C ILE A 139 -2.16 -13.18 -19.75
N PRO A 140 -1.21 -12.81 -20.65
CA PRO A 140 -1.39 -13.01 -22.10
C PRO A 140 -1.18 -14.46 -22.56
N LEU A 141 -0.70 -15.36 -21.69
CA LEU A 141 -0.54 -16.76 -22.04
C LEU A 141 -1.94 -17.38 -22.20
N ASP A 142 -2.29 -17.68 -23.43
CA ASP A 142 -3.60 -18.26 -23.81
C ASP A 142 -3.70 -19.77 -23.46
N ALA A 143 -2.86 -20.23 -22.55
CA ALA A 143 -2.87 -21.57 -22.02
C ALA A 143 -4.04 -21.70 -21.04
N GLN A 144 -5.21 -22.02 -21.56
CA GLN A 144 -6.31 -22.52 -20.74
C GLN A 144 -5.87 -23.88 -20.17
N LEU A 145 -5.32 -23.84 -18.96
CA LEU A 145 -5.22 -25.06 -18.18
C LEU A 145 -6.65 -25.48 -17.85
N ASP A 146 -7.16 -26.48 -18.56
CA ASP A 146 -8.44 -27.14 -18.28
C ASP A 146 -8.40 -27.89 -16.95
N LEU A 147 -7.85 -27.25 -15.93
CA LEU A 147 -7.95 -27.66 -14.55
C LEU A 147 -9.38 -27.32 -14.10
N ARG A 148 -10.33 -28.19 -14.41
CA ARG A 148 -11.68 -28.15 -13.85
C ARG A 148 -11.65 -28.52 -12.36
N LEU A 149 -10.91 -27.73 -11.58
CA LEU A 149 -10.98 -27.83 -10.13
C LEU A 149 -12.31 -27.20 -9.70
N PHE A 150 -13.15 -27.96 -9.05
CA PHE A 150 -14.50 -27.52 -8.62
C PHE A 150 -15.44 -27.03 -9.73
N GLY A 151 -15.29 -27.51 -10.97
CA GLY A 151 -16.14 -27.14 -12.11
C GLY A 151 -15.84 -25.76 -12.72
N MET A 152 -14.76 -25.10 -12.28
CA MET A 152 -14.33 -23.78 -12.75
C MET A 152 -13.15 -23.93 -13.75
N ARG A 153 -13.14 -23.03 -14.76
CA ARG A 153 -11.94 -22.83 -15.58
C ARG A 153 -10.88 -22.09 -14.78
N TYR A 154 -9.69 -22.66 -14.68
CA TYR A 154 -8.59 -22.01 -13.96
C TYR A 154 -7.84 -21.08 -14.93
N ALA A 155 -8.36 -19.87 -15.09
CA ALA A 155 -7.82 -18.85 -16.01
C ALA A 155 -6.46 -18.30 -15.54
N MET A 156 -5.67 -17.73 -16.44
CA MET A 156 -4.32 -17.23 -16.17
C MET A 156 -4.25 -16.13 -15.10
N TRP A 157 -5.29 -15.30 -14.93
CA TRP A 157 -5.36 -14.32 -13.86
C TRP A 157 -5.35 -14.95 -12.46
N ARG A 158 -5.85 -16.19 -12.29
CA ARG A 158 -5.81 -16.93 -11.03
C ARG A 158 -4.39 -17.40 -10.72
N ILE A 159 -3.66 -17.87 -11.76
CA ILE A 159 -2.24 -18.23 -11.63
C ILE A 159 -1.40 -17.01 -11.28
N TYR A 160 -1.67 -15.86 -11.90
CA TYR A 160 -1.01 -14.61 -11.56
C TYR A 160 -1.18 -14.26 -10.07
N LEU A 161 -2.41 -14.34 -9.53
CA LEU A 161 -2.65 -14.10 -8.10
C LEU A 161 -1.90 -15.10 -7.20
N LEU A 162 -1.87 -16.38 -7.59
CA LEU A 162 -1.13 -17.41 -6.87
C LEU A 162 0.37 -17.09 -6.83
N LEU A 163 0.95 -16.67 -7.94
CA LEU A 163 2.36 -16.31 -8.02
C LEU A 163 2.68 -15.02 -7.24
N CYS A 164 1.77 -14.06 -7.21
CA CYS A 164 1.92 -12.87 -6.37
C CYS A 164 1.99 -13.21 -4.87
N SER A 165 1.36 -14.30 -4.43
CA SER A 165 1.39 -14.73 -3.02
C SER A 165 2.68 -15.46 -2.62
N LEU A 166 3.57 -15.83 -3.56
CA LEU A 166 4.82 -16.54 -3.25
C LEU A 166 5.79 -15.70 -2.41
N ASP A 167 5.72 -14.39 -2.48
CA ASP A 167 6.53 -13.51 -1.62
C ASP A 167 6.19 -13.69 -0.13
N LEU A 168 4.94 -14.03 0.20
CA LEU A 168 4.53 -14.35 1.57
C LEU A 168 5.18 -15.64 2.07
N LEU A 169 5.36 -16.65 1.21
CA LEU A 169 6.12 -17.87 1.55
C LEU A 169 7.57 -17.54 1.90
N LEU A 170 8.21 -16.68 1.10
CA LEU A 170 9.59 -16.24 1.36
C LEU A 170 9.70 -15.50 2.70
N ILE A 171 8.71 -14.66 3.01
CA ILE A 171 8.65 -13.94 4.30
C ILE A 171 8.50 -14.93 5.45
N ILE A 172 7.58 -15.89 5.36
CA ILE A 172 7.35 -16.92 6.38
C ILE A 172 8.65 -17.72 6.60
N ALA A 173 9.27 -18.22 5.52
CA ALA A 173 10.52 -18.94 5.58
C ALA A 173 11.62 -18.12 6.27
N GLY A 174 11.79 -16.84 5.90
CA GLY A 174 12.74 -15.94 6.54
C GLY A 174 12.47 -15.72 8.03
N LEU A 175 11.21 -15.51 8.39
CA LEU A 175 10.79 -15.29 9.79
C LEU A 175 10.96 -16.54 10.67
N LEU A 176 10.95 -17.73 10.10
CA LEU A 176 11.24 -18.95 10.86
C LEU A 176 12.69 -18.99 11.37
N TYR A 177 13.63 -18.42 10.62
CA TYR A 177 15.04 -18.32 11.00
C TYR A 177 15.36 -17.08 11.86
N LEU A 178 14.62 -15.99 11.67
CA LEU A 178 14.85 -14.74 12.39
C LEU A 178 14.38 -14.85 13.85
N PRO A 179 15.14 -14.29 14.82
CA PRO A 179 14.78 -14.28 16.22
C PRO A 179 13.66 -13.26 16.52
N GLU A 180 13.06 -13.35 17.70
CA GLU A 180 12.16 -12.29 18.21
C GLU A 180 12.97 -11.03 18.55
N SER A 181 12.30 -9.86 18.54
CA SER A 181 12.92 -8.58 18.87
C SER A 181 13.59 -8.60 20.26
N GLY A 182 14.86 -8.20 20.30
CA GLY A 182 15.60 -8.07 21.56
C GLY A 182 14.96 -7.05 22.50
N LYS A 183 14.41 -5.95 21.97
CA LYS A 183 13.73 -4.93 22.77
C LYS A 183 12.43 -5.48 23.38
N PHE A 184 11.64 -6.21 22.61
CA PHE A 184 10.43 -6.88 23.12
C PHE A 184 10.73 -7.92 24.20
N LEU A 185 11.75 -8.75 24.01
CA LEU A 185 12.17 -9.73 25.02
C LEU A 185 12.67 -9.07 26.30
N LEU A 186 13.38 -7.95 26.19
CA LEU A 186 13.92 -7.22 27.32
C LEU A 186 12.79 -6.57 28.15
N THR A 187 11.84 -5.92 27.50
CA THR A 187 10.66 -5.33 28.18
C THR A 187 9.74 -6.39 28.79
N GLY A 188 9.71 -7.60 28.22
CA GLY A 188 9.02 -8.78 28.79
C GLY A 188 9.77 -9.46 29.93
N GLY A 189 10.92 -8.95 30.37
CA GLY A 189 11.71 -9.51 31.48
C GLY A 189 12.58 -10.71 31.13
N HIS A 190 12.62 -11.12 29.84
CA HIS A 190 13.36 -12.31 29.38
C HIS A 190 14.84 -12.02 29.08
N ARG A 191 15.59 -11.50 30.05
CA ARG A 191 16.98 -11.03 29.87
C ARG A 191 17.91 -12.09 29.31
N GLU A 192 17.83 -13.33 29.76
CA GLU A 192 18.67 -14.44 29.26
C GLU A 192 18.44 -14.72 27.77
N LYS A 193 17.17 -14.70 27.32
CA LYS A 193 16.81 -14.88 25.91
C LYS A 193 17.36 -13.75 25.03
N VAL A 194 17.44 -12.53 25.57
CA VAL A 194 18.04 -11.39 24.84
C VAL A 194 19.52 -11.65 24.61
N VAL A 195 20.28 -12.04 25.65
CA VAL A 195 21.70 -12.34 25.52
C VAL A 195 21.93 -13.48 24.52
N GLN A 196 21.14 -14.55 24.59
CA GLN A 196 21.21 -15.66 23.63
C GLN A 196 20.93 -15.21 22.19
N THR A 197 19.93 -14.34 22.00
CA THR A 197 19.57 -13.77 20.67
C THR A 197 20.73 -12.93 20.13
N LEU A 198 21.30 -12.05 20.94
CA LEU A 198 22.43 -11.21 20.56
C LEU A 198 23.69 -12.02 20.27
N ALA A 199 23.94 -13.08 21.07
CA ALA A 199 25.05 -14.00 20.84
C ALA A 199 24.89 -14.76 19.51
N LYS A 200 23.67 -15.17 19.14
CA LYS A 200 23.38 -15.80 17.85
C LYS A 200 23.60 -14.80 16.69
N ILE A 201 23.16 -13.55 16.82
CA ILE A 201 23.40 -12.50 15.84
C ILE A 201 24.92 -12.22 15.69
N TYR A 202 25.64 -12.17 16.81
CA TYR A 202 27.10 -12.01 16.82
C TYR A 202 27.79 -13.15 16.07
N GLN A 203 27.36 -14.41 16.31
CA GLN A 203 27.88 -15.57 15.61
C GLN A 203 27.67 -15.48 14.09
N LEU A 204 26.48 -15.07 13.65
CA LEU A 204 26.14 -14.93 12.23
C LEU A 204 26.94 -13.80 11.56
N ASN A 205 27.09 -12.67 12.24
CA ASN A 205 27.75 -11.48 11.67
C ASN A 205 29.28 -11.53 11.72
N ARG A 206 29.86 -12.17 12.75
CA ARG A 206 31.30 -12.20 12.99
C ARG A 206 31.95 -13.56 12.67
N GLY A 207 31.15 -14.60 12.43
CA GLY A 207 31.66 -15.97 12.24
C GLY A 207 32.31 -16.58 13.49
N LYS A 208 32.18 -15.93 14.66
CA LYS A 208 32.76 -16.40 15.91
C LYS A 208 31.73 -17.19 16.73
N PRO A 209 32.13 -18.21 17.51
CA PRO A 209 31.21 -18.97 18.32
C PRO A 209 30.40 -18.10 19.29
N ALA A 210 29.12 -18.44 19.50
CA ALA A 210 28.20 -17.65 20.34
C ALA A 210 28.69 -17.48 21.80
N HIS A 211 29.44 -18.43 22.33
CA HIS A 211 29.98 -18.36 23.70
C HIS A 211 31.08 -17.30 23.86
N THR A 212 31.66 -16.80 22.76
CA THR A 212 32.66 -15.71 22.77
C THR A 212 32.02 -14.32 22.79
N PHE A 213 30.69 -14.24 22.83
CA PHE A 213 29.99 -12.96 22.92
C PHE A 213 30.32 -12.24 24.24
N PRO A 214 30.82 -10.99 24.19
CA PRO A 214 31.41 -10.34 25.38
C PRO A 214 30.37 -9.91 26.43
N VAL A 215 29.08 -9.76 26.03
CA VAL A 215 28.04 -9.27 26.94
C VAL A 215 27.39 -10.45 27.66
N LYS A 216 27.49 -10.49 28.99
CA LYS A 216 26.92 -11.54 29.85
C LYS A 216 25.59 -11.15 30.50
N SER A 217 25.34 -9.88 30.70
CA SER A 217 24.12 -9.36 31.31
C SER A 217 23.71 -8.05 30.68
N ILE A 218 22.41 -7.78 30.63
CA ILE A 218 21.82 -6.56 30.10
C ILE A 218 20.89 -5.99 31.16
N THR A 219 21.05 -4.68 31.45
CA THR A 219 20.17 -3.91 32.33
C THR A 219 19.35 -2.95 31.48
N LEU A 220 18.14 -2.63 31.94
CA LEU A 220 17.29 -1.60 31.36
C LEU A 220 17.78 -0.23 31.85
N ASP A 221 17.97 0.70 30.93
CA ASP A 221 18.13 2.11 31.28
C ASP A 221 16.80 2.71 31.76
N ALA A 222 16.85 3.89 32.40
CA ALA A 222 15.66 4.56 32.92
C ALA A 222 14.58 4.79 31.83
N ILE A 223 14.99 5.09 30.61
CA ILE A 223 14.09 5.28 29.46
C ILE A 223 13.43 3.96 29.05
N ASP A 224 14.20 2.87 28.98
CA ASP A 224 13.69 1.56 28.61
C ASP A 224 12.85 0.92 29.73
N SER A 225 13.12 1.24 31.02
CA SER A 225 12.26 0.83 32.13
C SER A 225 10.90 1.52 32.11
N ALA A 226 10.86 2.83 31.84
CA ALA A 226 9.61 3.57 31.64
C ALA A 226 8.81 3.02 30.45
N TYR A 227 9.49 2.63 29.36
CA TYR A 227 8.86 1.99 28.22
C TYR A 227 8.32 0.58 28.56
N ALA A 228 9.02 -0.20 29.39
CA ALA A 228 8.56 -1.50 29.84
C ALA A 228 7.31 -1.40 30.74
N ASP A 229 7.28 -0.42 31.65
CA ASP A 229 6.13 -0.13 32.50
C ASP A 229 4.92 0.31 31.68
N GLU A 230 5.15 1.12 30.65
CA GLU A 230 4.11 1.53 29.71
C GLU A 230 3.58 0.34 28.89
N MET A 231 4.45 -0.57 28.43
CA MET A 231 4.05 -1.80 27.75
C MET A 231 3.21 -2.73 28.65
N GLN A 232 3.58 -2.88 29.91
CA GLN A 232 2.76 -3.62 30.87
C GLN A 232 1.40 -2.95 31.10
N ARG A 233 1.37 -1.63 31.14
CA ARG A 233 0.13 -0.85 31.24
C ARG A 233 -0.75 -1.05 30.00
N ARG A 234 -0.17 -1.05 28.80
CA ARG A 234 -0.86 -1.35 27.53
C ARG A 234 -1.50 -2.73 27.56
N SER A 235 -0.74 -3.74 27.99
CA SER A 235 -1.24 -5.14 28.07
C SER A 235 -2.40 -5.27 29.05
N LYS A 236 -2.36 -4.58 30.20
CA LYS A 236 -3.44 -4.60 31.20
C LYS A 236 -4.69 -3.85 30.79
N LEU A 237 -4.56 -2.72 30.10
CA LEU A 237 -5.67 -1.84 29.71
C LEU A 237 -6.34 -2.25 28.39
N GLY A 238 -5.66 -3.05 27.56
CA GLY A 238 -6.18 -3.53 26.29
C GLY A 238 -6.66 -2.41 25.36
N LEU A 239 -7.83 -2.58 24.75
CA LEU A 239 -8.44 -1.61 23.84
C LEU A 239 -8.72 -0.25 24.48
N ARG A 240 -8.90 -0.19 25.81
CA ARG A 240 -9.11 1.07 26.53
C ARG A 240 -7.89 1.98 26.47
N TYR A 241 -6.68 1.40 26.43
CA TYR A 241 -5.44 2.16 26.25
C TYR A 241 -5.38 2.85 24.88
N LEU A 242 -5.75 2.12 23.83
CA LEU A 242 -5.81 2.69 22.47
C LEU A 242 -6.75 3.89 22.42
N TRP A 243 -7.92 3.77 23.04
CA TRP A 243 -8.89 4.86 23.14
C TRP A 243 -8.30 6.08 23.87
N GLN A 244 -7.63 5.86 25.00
CA GLN A 244 -7.01 6.93 25.77
C GLN A 244 -5.89 7.67 25.01
N GLN A 245 -5.17 6.99 24.12
CA GLN A 245 -4.17 7.62 23.26
C GLN A 245 -4.75 8.29 22.00
N THR A 246 -5.89 7.83 21.54
CA THR A 246 -6.56 8.36 20.35
C THR A 246 -7.33 9.64 20.65
N VAL A 247 -8.03 9.70 21.78
CA VAL A 247 -8.87 10.86 22.17
C VAL A 247 -8.12 12.19 22.18
N PRO A 248 -6.88 12.31 22.69
CA PRO A 248 -6.15 13.58 22.68
C PRO A 248 -5.87 14.12 21.27
N LEU A 249 -5.76 13.25 20.26
CA LEU A 249 -5.55 13.65 18.87
C LEU A 249 -6.76 14.40 18.28
N PHE A 250 -7.95 14.18 18.87
CA PHE A 250 -9.20 14.85 18.50
C PHE A 250 -9.52 16.05 19.40
N ARG A 251 -8.57 16.49 20.22
CA ARG A 251 -8.68 17.70 21.06
C ARG A 251 -7.73 18.80 20.58
N VAL A 252 -8.12 20.06 20.75
CA VAL A 252 -7.26 21.21 20.50
C VAL A 252 -6.08 21.18 21.50
N PRO A 253 -4.83 21.43 21.07
CA PRO A 253 -4.40 21.93 19.74
C PRO A 253 -4.11 20.86 18.68
N LEU A 254 -4.01 19.56 19.06
CA LEU A 254 -3.59 18.49 18.15
C LEU A 254 -4.60 18.20 17.03
N LEU A 255 -5.88 18.47 17.25
CA LEU A 255 -6.95 18.25 16.27
C LEU A 255 -6.65 18.90 14.92
N CYS A 256 -6.18 20.15 14.93
CA CYS A 256 -5.92 20.87 13.69
C CYS A 256 -4.81 20.20 12.85
N HIS A 257 -3.73 19.77 13.51
CA HIS A 257 -2.63 19.06 12.84
C HIS A 257 -3.07 17.68 12.38
N THR A 258 -3.85 16.96 13.17
CA THR A 258 -4.41 15.64 12.82
C THR A 258 -5.31 15.73 11.60
N LEU A 259 -6.24 16.71 11.56
CA LEU A 259 -7.14 16.90 10.43
C LEU A 259 -6.39 17.28 9.15
N LYS A 260 -5.48 18.26 9.21
CA LYS A 260 -4.70 18.69 8.05
C LYS A 260 -3.89 17.52 7.48
N ALA A 261 -3.13 16.81 8.31
CA ALA A 261 -2.32 15.68 7.87
C ALA A 261 -3.18 14.53 7.31
N SER A 262 -4.34 14.25 7.93
CA SER A 262 -5.28 13.22 7.48
C SER A 262 -5.90 13.57 6.13
N VAL A 263 -6.34 14.82 5.92
CA VAL A 263 -6.91 15.28 4.65
C VAL A 263 -5.87 15.22 3.53
N LEU A 264 -4.64 15.65 3.81
CA LEU A 264 -3.55 15.56 2.83
C LEU A 264 -3.22 14.12 2.46
N MET A 265 -3.14 13.22 3.45
CA MET A 265 -2.86 11.80 3.21
C MET A 265 -4.00 11.14 2.44
N PHE A 266 -5.25 11.47 2.77
CA PHE A 266 -6.44 11.03 2.02
C PHE A 266 -6.34 11.48 0.55
N GLY A 267 -6.08 12.76 0.28
CA GLY A 267 -5.96 13.30 -1.08
C GLY A 267 -4.84 12.63 -1.89
N ILE A 268 -3.66 12.42 -1.28
CA ILE A 268 -2.54 11.72 -1.91
C ILE A 268 -2.96 10.32 -2.36
N PHE A 269 -3.50 9.51 -1.46
CA PHE A 269 -3.80 8.11 -1.76
C PHE A 269 -5.08 7.94 -2.58
N ALA A 270 -6.07 8.80 -2.42
CA ALA A 270 -7.27 8.81 -3.27
C ALA A 270 -6.91 9.05 -4.73
N THR A 271 -5.99 9.99 -4.99
CA THR A 271 -5.51 10.29 -6.34
C THR A 271 -4.56 9.21 -6.84
N SER A 272 -3.45 8.94 -6.11
CA SER A 272 -2.40 8.07 -6.63
C SER A 272 -2.82 6.60 -6.65
N SER A 273 -3.14 6.02 -5.49
CA SER A 273 -3.50 4.59 -5.41
C SER A 273 -4.86 4.31 -6.00
N GLY A 274 -5.83 5.25 -5.81
CA GLY A 274 -7.15 5.13 -6.41
C GLY A 274 -7.08 5.03 -7.93
N LEU A 275 -6.36 5.94 -8.58
CA LEU A 275 -6.21 5.94 -10.03
C LEU A 275 -5.28 4.83 -10.54
N PHE A 276 -4.16 4.55 -9.83
CA PHE A 276 -3.20 3.52 -10.24
C PHE A 276 -3.84 2.14 -10.44
N LEU A 277 -4.82 1.79 -9.61
CA LEU A 277 -5.57 0.54 -9.72
C LEU A 277 -6.41 0.45 -11.01
N TRP A 278 -6.79 1.59 -11.58
CA TRP A 278 -7.58 1.67 -12.81
C TRP A 278 -6.72 1.87 -14.06
N VAL A 279 -5.43 2.22 -13.90
CA VAL A 279 -4.53 2.48 -15.03
C VAL A 279 -4.50 1.32 -16.03
N PRO A 280 -4.34 0.03 -15.63
CA PRO A 280 -4.32 -1.06 -16.60
C PRO A 280 -5.62 -1.20 -17.39
N ASP A 281 -6.78 -1.05 -16.74
CA ASP A 281 -8.10 -1.14 -17.37
C ASP A 281 -8.37 0.03 -18.33
N ILE A 282 -8.04 1.25 -17.89
CA ILE A 282 -8.13 2.48 -18.70
C ILE A 282 -7.22 2.38 -19.93
N LEU A 283 -5.97 1.96 -19.74
CA LEU A 283 -5.01 1.84 -20.84
C LEU A 283 -5.39 0.75 -21.84
N ASN A 284 -6.00 -0.35 -21.39
CA ASN A 284 -6.47 -1.41 -22.28
C ASN A 284 -7.49 -0.90 -23.30
N THR A 285 -8.30 0.04 -22.86
CA THR A 285 -9.25 0.74 -23.73
C THR A 285 -8.57 1.77 -24.62
N TYR A 286 -7.65 2.57 -24.05
CA TYR A 286 -7.05 3.70 -24.73
C TYR A 286 -6.05 3.33 -25.85
N VAL A 287 -5.29 2.25 -25.65
CA VAL A 287 -4.29 1.78 -26.63
C VAL A 287 -4.93 1.43 -28.00
N GLN A 288 -6.23 1.10 -28.02
CA GLN A 288 -6.94 0.75 -29.25
C GLN A 288 -7.32 1.98 -30.12
N HIS A 289 -7.34 3.20 -29.53
CA HIS A 289 -7.78 4.44 -30.16
C HIS A 289 -6.83 5.60 -29.79
N GLN A 290 -5.58 5.56 -30.30
CA GLN A 290 -4.50 6.46 -29.86
C GLN A 290 -4.66 7.91 -30.37
N ASP A 291 -5.50 8.14 -31.39
CA ASP A 291 -5.70 9.45 -32.01
C ASP A 291 -6.82 10.29 -31.35
N MET A 292 -7.47 9.74 -30.32
CA MET A 292 -8.59 10.38 -29.63
C MET A 292 -8.19 10.78 -28.21
N LYS A 293 -8.93 11.74 -27.62
CA LYS A 293 -8.76 12.06 -26.19
C LYS A 293 -9.18 10.87 -25.33
N LEU A 294 -8.47 10.65 -24.23
CA LEU A 294 -8.68 9.52 -23.33
C LEU A 294 -10.16 9.35 -22.91
N CYS A 295 -10.80 10.43 -22.49
CA CYS A 295 -12.18 10.37 -22.03
C CYS A 295 -13.21 10.16 -23.12
N ASP A 296 -12.93 10.60 -24.35
CA ASP A 296 -13.80 10.35 -25.51
C ASP A 296 -13.76 8.86 -25.90
N VAL A 297 -12.61 8.23 -25.81
CA VAL A 297 -12.46 6.77 -26.03
C VAL A 297 -13.26 5.98 -24.99
N ILE A 298 -13.16 6.36 -23.71
CA ILE A 298 -13.92 5.69 -22.64
C ILE A 298 -15.43 5.85 -22.85
N ALA A 299 -15.90 7.05 -23.25
CA ALA A 299 -17.32 7.31 -23.54
C ALA A 299 -17.82 6.45 -24.71
N LEU A 300 -17.01 6.32 -25.77
CA LEU A 300 -17.33 5.52 -26.96
C LEU A 300 -17.45 4.03 -26.62
N MET A 301 -16.56 3.51 -25.77
CA MET A 301 -16.63 2.12 -25.31
C MET A 301 -17.85 1.86 -24.42
N HIS A 302 -18.25 2.83 -23.59
CA HIS A 302 -19.49 2.72 -22.83
C HIS A 302 -20.72 2.62 -23.72
N ALA A 303 -20.81 3.46 -24.74
CA ALA A 303 -21.91 3.43 -25.71
C ALA A 303 -21.96 2.09 -26.45
N ASN A 304 -20.82 1.55 -26.86
CA ASN A 304 -20.73 0.25 -27.54
C ASN A 304 -21.08 -0.93 -26.62
N LYS A 305 -20.66 -0.92 -25.35
CA LYS A 305 -21.02 -1.98 -24.37
C LYS A 305 -22.51 -1.99 -24.04
N THR A 306 -23.17 -0.84 -24.01
CA THR A 306 -24.63 -0.76 -23.83
C THR A 306 -25.39 -1.26 -25.03
N ALA A 307 -24.89 -1.02 -26.24
CA ALA A 307 -25.48 -1.54 -27.48
C ALA A 307 -25.27 -3.07 -27.65
N ALA A 308 -24.11 -3.61 -27.22
CA ALA A 308 -23.80 -5.03 -27.33
C ALA A 308 -24.52 -5.91 -26.29
N ARG A 309 -24.98 -5.38 -25.17
CA ARG A 309 -25.81 -6.12 -24.18
C ARG A 309 -27.19 -6.54 -24.69
N SER A 310 -27.61 -6.04 -25.84
CA SER A 310 -28.87 -6.42 -26.51
C SER A 310 -28.75 -7.58 -27.50
N GLY A 311 -27.58 -8.19 -27.67
CA GLY A 311 -27.36 -9.36 -28.55
C GLY A 311 -26.36 -10.34 -27.92
N ASP A 312 -26.41 -11.62 -28.31
CA ASP A 312 -25.51 -12.72 -27.92
C ASP A 312 -24.03 -12.36 -28.23
N SER A 313 -23.38 -11.58 -27.39
CA SER A 313 -22.03 -11.14 -27.61
C SER A 313 -21.04 -11.93 -26.78
N VAL A 314 -20.21 -12.72 -27.47
CA VAL A 314 -18.93 -13.20 -26.98
C VAL A 314 -18.14 -12.03 -26.45
N CYS A 315 -17.67 -12.11 -25.20
CA CYS A 315 -16.88 -11.08 -24.51
C CYS A 315 -15.47 -10.96 -25.18
N PRO A 316 -15.23 -10.01 -26.09
CA PRO A 316 -13.99 -9.95 -26.86
C PRO A 316 -13.01 -8.95 -26.25
N ILE A 317 -12.60 -9.15 -24.99
CA ILE A 317 -11.55 -8.29 -24.44
C ILE A 317 -10.20 -8.94 -24.70
N ALA A 318 -9.62 -8.63 -25.86
CA ALA A 318 -8.21 -8.89 -26.11
C ALA A 318 -7.38 -8.00 -25.18
N ILE A 319 -6.65 -8.62 -24.26
CA ILE A 319 -5.75 -7.90 -23.37
C ILE A 319 -4.47 -7.62 -24.14
N ASN A 320 -4.15 -6.34 -24.33
CA ASN A 320 -2.90 -5.94 -24.95
C ASN A 320 -1.76 -6.05 -23.94
N ALA A 321 -0.83 -6.97 -24.14
CA ALA A 321 0.32 -7.20 -23.26
C ALA A 321 1.17 -5.94 -23.01
N ASN A 322 1.23 -5.01 -23.98
CA ASN A 322 2.02 -3.78 -23.87
C ASN A 322 1.56 -2.87 -22.71
N ILE A 323 0.32 -3.00 -22.24
CA ILE A 323 -0.22 -2.24 -21.13
C ILE A 323 0.56 -2.52 -19.85
N PHE A 324 0.92 -3.76 -19.64
CA PHE A 324 1.70 -4.17 -18.47
C PHE A 324 3.13 -3.63 -18.53
N LEU A 325 3.72 -3.48 -19.72
CA LEU A 325 5.01 -2.83 -19.90
C LEU A 325 4.93 -1.33 -19.59
N ILE A 326 3.88 -0.65 -20.04
CA ILE A 326 3.63 0.76 -19.75
C ILE A 326 3.47 0.97 -18.23
N THR A 327 2.69 0.14 -17.57
CA THR A 327 2.51 0.23 -16.11
C THR A 327 3.78 -0.13 -15.33
N SER A 328 4.62 -1.03 -15.85
CA SER A 328 5.95 -1.31 -15.32
C SER A 328 6.87 -0.08 -15.43
N ALA A 329 6.84 0.61 -16.58
CA ALA A 329 7.58 1.86 -16.78
C ALA A 329 7.12 2.96 -15.80
N MET A 330 5.81 3.05 -15.50
CA MET A 330 5.31 3.94 -14.44
C MET A 330 5.90 3.57 -13.07
N GLY A 331 6.04 2.29 -12.75
CA GLY A 331 6.71 1.83 -11.53
C GLY A 331 8.17 2.30 -11.44
N VAL A 332 8.90 2.33 -12.56
CA VAL A 332 10.27 2.88 -12.64
C VAL A 332 10.25 4.39 -12.38
N VAL A 333 9.28 5.11 -12.94
CA VAL A 333 9.10 6.55 -12.66
C VAL A 333 8.85 6.78 -11.16
N PHE A 334 8.01 5.98 -10.50
CA PHE A 334 7.82 6.05 -9.05
C PHE A 334 9.12 5.84 -8.28
N LEU A 335 9.91 4.84 -8.65
CA LEU A 335 11.20 4.59 -8.03
C LEU A 335 12.14 5.80 -8.18
N ALA A 336 12.23 6.36 -9.38
CA ALA A 336 13.01 7.57 -9.63
C ALA A 336 12.53 8.76 -8.79
N CYS A 337 11.21 8.97 -8.69
CA CYS A 337 10.62 10.02 -7.86
C CYS A 337 10.95 9.84 -6.36
N TYR A 338 10.91 8.61 -5.82
CA TYR A 338 11.31 8.35 -4.44
C TYR A 338 12.78 8.68 -4.19
N ILE A 339 13.67 8.29 -5.12
CA ILE A 339 15.10 8.59 -5.04
C ILE A 339 15.34 10.11 -5.09
N LEU A 340 14.72 10.78 -6.06
CA LEU A 340 14.82 12.24 -6.22
C LEU A 340 14.32 13.00 -4.99
N ASN A 341 13.17 12.61 -4.43
CA ASN A 341 12.64 13.18 -3.20
C ASN A 341 13.63 13.03 -2.03
N GLY A 342 14.30 11.88 -1.91
CA GLY A 342 15.33 11.66 -0.89
C GLY A 342 16.54 12.62 -1.02
N PHE A 343 16.94 12.99 -2.23
CA PHE A 343 18.02 13.97 -2.45
C PHE A 343 17.57 15.41 -2.28
N ILE A 344 16.38 15.73 -2.74
CA ILE A 344 15.87 17.13 -2.79
C ILE A 344 15.38 17.59 -1.41
N ILE A 345 14.81 16.69 -0.60
CA ILE A 345 14.18 17.00 0.69
C ILE A 345 15.09 17.78 1.64
N ASN A 346 16.40 17.46 1.63
CA ASN A 346 17.39 18.10 2.48
C ASN A 346 17.85 19.47 1.95
N ARG A 347 17.62 19.76 0.65
CA ARG A 347 18.04 21.02 0.02
C ARG A 347 16.93 22.07 0.01
N VAL A 348 15.70 21.64 -0.28
CA VAL A 348 14.55 22.52 -0.51
C VAL A 348 13.65 22.63 0.72
N GLY A 349 13.74 21.66 1.64
CA GLY A 349 12.88 21.55 2.80
C GLY A 349 11.60 20.74 2.51
N LYS A 350 11.13 20.05 3.54
CA LYS A 350 10.02 19.06 3.46
C LYS A 350 8.73 19.67 2.93
N ARG A 351 8.36 20.88 3.36
CA ARG A 351 7.10 21.56 3.01
C ARG A 351 7.10 22.12 1.60
N THR A 352 8.19 22.81 1.22
CA THR A 352 8.31 23.35 -0.13
C THR A 352 8.27 22.25 -1.16
N LEU A 353 8.93 21.12 -0.86
CA LEU A 353 8.88 19.93 -1.69
C LEU A 353 7.45 19.37 -1.79
N LEU A 354 6.75 19.23 -0.65
CA LEU A 354 5.37 18.71 -0.60
C LEU A 354 4.44 19.58 -1.46
N ASN A 355 4.45 20.91 -1.25
CA ASN A 355 3.56 21.82 -1.92
C ASN A 355 3.87 21.97 -3.42
N GLY A 356 5.16 22.06 -3.78
CA GLY A 356 5.59 22.13 -5.17
C GLY A 356 5.13 20.89 -5.96
N TRP A 357 5.29 19.71 -5.37
CA TRP A 357 4.86 18.47 -5.99
C TRP A 357 3.34 18.37 -6.14
N PHE A 358 2.56 18.80 -5.12
CA PHE A 358 1.10 18.88 -5.23
C PHE A 358 0.65 19.75 -6.40
N VAL A 359 1.28 20.92 -6.57
CA VAL A 359 0.96 21.84 -7.68
C VAL A 359 1.28 21.18 -9.02
N VAL A 360 2.48 20.61 -9.16
CA VAL A 360 2.90 19.96 -10.42
C VAL A 360 1.96 18.80 -10.76
N CYS A 361 1.71 17.89 -9.82
CA CYS A 361 0.81 16.75 -10.05
C CYS A 361 -0.62 17.22 -10.36
N GLY A 362 -1.14 18.22 -9.64
CA GLY A 362 -2.48 18.75 -9.86
C GLY A 362 -2.63 19.37 -11.25
N ILE A 363 -1.65 20.16 -11.70
CA ILE A 363 -1.63 20.73 -13.05
C ILE A 363 -1.52 19.65 -14.12
N CYS A 364 -0.65 18.63 -13.92
CA CYS A 364 -0.54 17.49 -14.84
C CYS A 364 -1.87 16.74 -14.96
N GLY A 365 -2.56 16.51 -13.83
CA GLY A 365 -3.88 15.86 -13.84
C GLY A 365 -4.93 16.63 -14.63
N LEU A 366 -4.98 17.97 -14.47
CA LEU A 366 -5.87 18.80 -15.25
C LEU A 366 -5.48 18.86 -16.74
N ALA A 367 -4.18 18.87 -17.05
CA ALA A 367 -3.67 18.95 -18.42
C ALA A 367 -4.08 17.74 -19.28
N VAL A 368 -4.32 16.58 -18.69
CA VAL A 368 -4.83 15.38 -19.39
C VAL A 368 -6.11 15.68 -20.18
N LEU A 369 -6.95 16.62 -19.71
CA LEU A 369 -8.23 16.95 -20.36
C LEU A 369 -8.07 17.57 -21.75
N TRP A 370 -6.94 18.24 -22.01
CA TRP A 370 -6.71 18.95 -23.27
C TRP A 370 -5.81 18.20 -24.23
N THR A 371 -5.17 17.11 -23.78
CA THR A 371 -4.23 16.35 -24.61
C THR A 371 -4.96 15.31 -25.45
N SER A 372 -4.56 15.20 -26.72
CA SER A 372 -4.97 14.15 -27.65
C SER A 372 -3.81 13.23 -28.05
N ASP A 373 -2.57 13.63 -27.75
CA ASP A 373 -1.38 12.81 -28.00
C ASP A 373 -1.27 11.69 -26.97
N PHE A 374 -1.13 10.46 -27.44
CA PHE A 374 -1.09 9.27 -26.59
C PHE A 374 0.10 9.29 -25.60
N TYR A 375 1.31 9.59 -26.09
CA TYR A 375 2.51 9.55 -25.25
C TYR A 375 2.53 10.68 -24.22
N LEU A 376 2.10 11.88 -24.62
CA LEU A 376 1.98 13.02 -23.69
C LEU A 376 0.96 12.71 -22.59
N THR A 377 -0.18 12.11 -22.94
CA THR A 377 -1.20 11.69 -21.97
C THR A 377 -0.64 10.69 -20.98
N LEU A 378 0.15 9.69 -21.43
CA LEU A 378 0.81 8.73 -20.54
C LEU A 378 1.79 9.41 -19.56
N ILE A 379 2.60 10.34 -20.06
CA ILE A 379 3.55 11.09 -19.22
C ILE A 379 2.80 11.92 -18.17
N LEU A 380 1.72 12.60 -18.56
CA LEU A 380 0.89 13.39 -17.63
C LEU A 380 0.21 12.52 -16.58
N ILE A 381 -0.33 11.36 -16.96
CA ILE A 381 -0.91 10.39 -16.00
C ILE A 381 0.17 9.87 -15.05
N ALA A 382 1.35 9.50 -15.55
CA ALA A 382 2.45 9.04 -14.71
C ALA A 382 2.90 10.12 -13.71
N ALA A 383 3.02 11.38 -14.16
CA ALA A 383 3.32 12.51 -13.29
C ALA A 383 2.20 12.76 -12.25
N PHE A 384 0.95 12.66 -12.66
CA PHE A 384 -0.22 12.84 -11.78
C PHE A 384 -0.27 11.78 -10.68
N VAL A 385 -0.13 10.50 -11.05
CA VAL A 385 -0.16 9.37 -10.11
C VAL A 385 1.08 9.35 -9.21
N SER A 386 2.22 9.94 -9.62
CA SER A 386 3.44 10.07 -8.81
C SER A 386 3.24 10.88 -7.52
N SER A 387 2.10 11.57 -7.37
CA SER A 387 1.68 12.18 -6.09
C SER A 387 1.73 11.20 -4.90
N GLY A 388 1.64 9.88 -5.15
CA GLY A 388 1.81 8.84 -4.13
C GLY A 388 3.17 8.88 -3.40
N CYS A 389 4.22 9.35 -4.07
CA CYS A 389 5.54 9.51 -3.46
C CYS A 389 5.55 10.55 -2.31
N LEU A 390 4.57 11.45 -2.26
CA LEU A 390 4.42 12.44 -1.20
C LEU A 390 4.00 11.84 0.14
N GLY A 391 3.43 10.63 0.16
CA GLY A 391 3.06 9.94 1.39
C GLY A 391 4.23 9.79 2.37
N GLY A 392 5.44 9.54 1.85
CA GLY A 392 6.66 9.48 2.65
C GLY A 392 7.09 10.86 3.19
N VAL A 393 7.00 11.89 2.36
CA VAL A 393 7.33 13.28 2.75
C VAL A 393 6.37 13.79 3.82
N LEU A 394 5.06 13.57 3.63
CA LEU A 394 4.03 13.95 4.60
C LEU A 394 4.18 13.17 5.91
N SER A 395 4.54 11.89 5.85
CA SER A 395 4.84 11.10 7.04
C SER A 395 6.02 11.68 7.83
N ALA A 396 7.09 12.12 7.15
CA ALA A 396 8.23 12.76 7.78
C ALA A 396 7.87 14.12 8.42
N ILE A 397 6.99 14.90 7.80
CA ILE A 397 6.45 16.14 8.39
C ILE A 397 5.59 15.82 9.61
N SER A 398 4.74 14.80 9.51
CA SER A 398 3.84 14.40 10.61
C SER A 398 4.60 13.95 11.85
N VAL A 399 5.75 13.28 11.70
CA VAL A 399 6.61 12.91 12.83
C VAL A 399 7.10 14.15 13.63
N ASP A 400 7.34 15.26 12.95
CA ASP A 400 7.79 16.51 13.58
C ASP A 400 6.63 17.29 14.23
N LEU A 401 5.41 17.15 13.70
CA LEU A 401 4.22 17.87 14.18
C LEU A 401 3.66 17.34 15.52
N PHE A 402 3.93 16.06 15.85
CA PHE A 402 3.31 15.43 17.01
C PHE A 402 4.32 15.16 18.14
N PRO A 403 3.94 15.42 19.41
CA PRO A 403 4.74 15.06 20.58
C PRO A 403 5.02 13.54 20.60
N THR A 404 6.18 13.16 21.15
CA THR A 404 6.64 11.77 21.19
C THR A 404 5.61 10.77 21.74
N ASN A 405 4.83 11.19 22.75
CA ASN A 405 3.82 10.35 23.39
C ASN A 405 2.64 9.97 22.49
N TYR A 406 2.27 10.82 21.52
CA TYR A 406 1.13 10.61 20.62
C TYR A 406 1.54 10.32 19.18
N ARG A 407 2.83 10.45 18.86
CA ARG A 407 3.39 10.35 17.51
C ARG A 407 3.02 9.04 16.81
N ALA A 408 3.20 7.90 17.49
CA ALA A 408 2.90 6.60 16.90
C ALA A 408 1.42 6.46 16.54
N MET A 409 0.52 6.88 17.44
CA MET A 409 -0.92 6.81 17.22
C MET A 409 -1.38 7.78 16.15
N ALA A 410 -0.84 9.00 16.13
CA ALA A 410 -1.11 9.98 15.07
C ALA A 410 -0.71 9.44 13.69
N MET A 411 0.48 8.84 13.58
CA MET A 411 0.95 8.21 12.33
C MET A 411 0.04 7.06 11.89
N CYS A 412 -0.40 6.20 12.81
CA CYS A 412 -1.34 5.13 12.48
C CYS A 412 -2.66 5.70 11.93
N LEU A 413 -3.20 6.74 12.56
CA LEU A 413 -4.44 7.39 12.13
C LEU A 413 -4.30 8.03 10.75
N ILE A 414 -3.21 8.79 10.51
CA ILE A 414 -2.94 9.45 9.24
C ILE A 414 -2.77 8.43 8.11
N LEU A 415 -2.01 7.35 8.33
CA LEU A 415 -1.83 6.29 7.34
C LEU A 415 -3.14 5.53 7.08
N MET A 416 -3.97 5.32 8.11
CA MET A 416 -5.29 4.71 7.96
C MET A 416 -6.20 5.57 7.09
N THR A 417 -6.22 6.91 7.29
CA THR A 417 -6.99 7.82 6.43
C THR A 417 -6.49 7.82 4.99
N GLY A 418 -5.18 7.67 4.75
CA GLY A 418 -4.63 7.48 3.41
C GLY A 418 -5.18 6.22 2.73
N ARG A 419 -5.17 5.08 3.43
CA ARG A 419 -5.71 3.82 2.89
C ARG A 419 -7.22 3.89 2.62
N PHE A 420 -7.95 4.57 3.50
CA PHE A 420 -9.35 4.90 3.26
C PHE A 420 -9.51 5.77 2.02
N GLY A 421 -8.60 6.73 1.80
CA GLY A 421 -8.52 7.52 0.57
C GLY A 421 -8.34 6.66 -0.68
N ALA A 422 -7.43 5.69 -0.66
CA ALA A 422 -7.24 4.77 -1.79
C ALA A 422 -8.51 3.99 -2.15
N MET A 423 -9.20 3.46 -1.13
CA MET A 423 -10.48 2.77 -1.29
C MET A 423 -11.56 3.72 -1.85
N ALA A 424 -11.75 4.87 -1.23
CA ALA A 424 -12.76 5.84 -1.63
C ALA A 424 -12.47 6.36 -3.05
N GLY A 425 -11.20 6.67 -3.35
CA GLY A 425 -10.76 7.13 -4.67
C GLY A 425 -11.06 6.12 -5.77
N SER A 426 -10.74 4.85 -5.56
CA SER A 426 -11.04 3.79 -6.52
C SER A 426 -12.53 3.65 -6.80
N ASN A 427 -13.39 3.73 -5.77
CA ASN A 427 -14.85 3.65 -5.94
C ASN A 427 -15.44 4.91 -6.60
N ILE A 428 -14.91 6.11 -6.26
CA ILE A 428 -15.31 7.37 -6.92
C ILE A 428 -14.95 7.31 -8.41
N ILE A 429 -13.77 6.80 -8.76
CA ILE A 429 -13.35 6.62 -10.16
C ILE A 429 -14.29 5.65 -10.88
N ALA A 430 -14.63 4.50 -10.27
CA ALA A 430 -15.61 3.56 -10.81
C ALA A 430 -16.92 4.25 -11.19
N TYR A 431 -17.45 5.04 -10.26
CA TYR A 431 -18.69 5.78 -10.47
C TYR A 431 -18.54 6.83 -11.58
N LEU A 432 -17.47 7.64 -11.55
CA LEU A 432 -17.25 8.70 -12.52
C LEU A 432 -16.96 8.17 -13.93
N LEU A 433 -16.31 7.01 -14.07
CA LEU A 433 -16.10 6.37 -15.36
C LEU A 433 -17.42 6.03 -16.06
N THR A 434 -18.49 5.76 -15.30
CA THR A 434 -19.82 5.46 -15.89
C THR A 434 -20.56 6.70 -16.34
N TYR A 435 -20.33 7.87 -15.72
CA TYR A 435 -21.09 9.10 -16.01
C TYR A 435 -20.30 10.11 -16.83
N ASN A 436 -19.10 10.45 -16.39
CA ASN A 436 -18.27 11.47 -17.05
C ASN A 436 -16.81 11.34 -16.62
N CYS A 437 -16.00 10.75 -17.48
CA CYS A 437 -14.56 10.58 -17.24
C CYS A 437 -13.81 11.90 -16.98
N ASN A 438 -14.21 13.01 -17.59
CA ASN A 438 -13.53 14.30 -17.40
C ASN A 438 -13.56 14.75 -15.93
N LEU A 439 -14.64 14.42 -15.19
CA LEU A 439 -14.78 14.76 -13.77
C LEU A 439 -13.72 14.08 -12.90
N ILE A 440 -13.15 12.95 -13.32
CA ILE A 440 -12.06 12.29 -12.58
C ILE A 440 -10.87 13.23 -12.48
N PHE A 441 -10.41 13.75 -13.61
CA PHE A 441 -9.23 14.61 -13.68
C PHE A 441 -9.48 15.98 -13.04
N ILE A 442 -10.69 16.52 -13.18
CA ILE A 442 -11.09 17.79 -12.53
C ILE A 442 -11.12 17.60 -11.00
N LEU A 443 -11.78 16.56 -10.51
CA LEU A 443 -11.95 16.33 -9.08
C LEU A 443 -10.60 16.04 -8.40
N PHE A 444 -9.86 15.07 -8.92
CA PHE A 444 -8.60 14.65 -8.29
C PHE A 444 -7.46 15.62 -8.56
N GLY A 445 -7.36 16.22 -9.76
CA GLY A 445 -6.41 17.28 -10.06
C GLY A 445 -6.66 18.54 -9.21
N GLY A 446 -7.94 18.96 -9.13
CA GLY A 446 -8.36 20.04 -8.26
C GLY A 446 -8.13 19.77 -6.77
N SER A 447 -8.40 18.53 -6.31
CA SER A 447 -8.14 18.16 -4.92
C SER A 447 -6.66 18.25 -4.53
N LEU A 448 -5.72 17.91 -5.43
CA LEU A 448 -4.30 18.08 -5.16
C LEU A 448 -3.90 19.57 -5.07
N LEU A 449 -4.50 20.43 -5.86
CA LEU A 449 -4.27 21.90 -5.75
C LEU A 449 -4.81 22.42 -4.41
N VAL A 450 -5.97 21.95 -3.96
CA VAL A 450 -6.49 22.27 -2.61
C VAL A 450 -5.56 21.72 -1.53
N CYS A 451 -5.02 20.50 -1.71
CA CYS A 451 -4.01 19.95 -0.81
C CYS A 451 -2.74 20.81 -0.74
N ALA A 452 -2.30 21.44 -1.85
CA ALA A 452 -1.19 22.38 -1.84
C ALA A 452 -1.48 23.61 -0.96
N LEU A 453 -2.71 24.15 -1.02
CA LEU A 453 -3.12 25.25 -0.15
C LEU A 453 -3.14 24.85 1.33
N ILE A 454 -3.68 23.66 1.66
CA ILE A 454 -3.68 23.14 3.02
C ILE A 454 -2.25 22.88 3.49
N GLY A 455 -1.40 22.32 2.65
CA GLY A 455 0.01 22.05 2.93
C GLY A 455 0.81 23.31 3.27
N ALA A 456 0.50 24.43 2.60
CA ALA A 456 1.09 25.75 2.89
C ALA A 456 0.75 26.27 4.31
N THR A 457 -0.39 25.84 4.88
CA THR A 457 -0.83 26.23 6.24
C THR A 457 -0.29 25.31 7.35
N LEU A 458 0.50 24.28 7.00
CA LEU A 458 1.17 23.47 8.01
C LEU A 458 2.28 24.29 8.66
N THR A 459 2.09 24.84 9.85
CA THR A 459 3.11 25.59 10.57
C THR A 459 4.09 24.65 11.31
N GLU A 460 5.40 24.94 11.23
CA GLU A 460 6.39 24.33 12.14
C GLU A 460 6.18 24.94 13.51
N THR A 461 5.89 24.13 14.49
CA THR A 461 5.96 24.51 15.91
C THR A 461 7.39 24.42 16.41
#